data_2d2b0529ed4c04bc193cf89dbd26b7a1
#
_entry.id   2d2b0529ed4c04bc193cf89dbd26b7a1
#
_cell.length_a   1.000
_cell.length_b   1.000
_cell.length_c   1.000
_cell.angle_alpha   90.00
_cell.angle_beta   90.00
_cell.angle_gamma   90.00
#
_symmetry.space_group_name_H-M   'P 1'
#
loop_
_entity.id
_entity.type
_entity.pdbx_description
1 polymer ?
#
loop_
_entity_poly.entity_id
_entity_poly.type
_entity_poly.pdbx_seq_one_letter_code
_entity_poly.pdbx_strand_id
1 'polypeptide(L)'
;MKTRTLVVVAVALMLVLPATDGFVAEWHHLQQVGAHGSINWSEGIMTAVGIGTPPEKYYGKPQARPMALRAAQLDAYRNLLEVTKGVRVDSTTVVKDSMVESDMIRSQVEGMVKGAQIVKKEYLSDGTVEVTLAMSLHGGFAQLILPKDIKQVPEIKTIPQAVPSAPKVGEAPTSAPPEATTTTPTAAPTIYTGLVVDASGLNARPAMSPKVFDENEQEVYGSGYVSREFAVQQGMAGYARDMTAAQSNPRVTNEPLTVKGLRTVGPGQSNVVISNADAAQIRSASENLSFLKKCRVMIVLD
;
A
#
# COMPACT_ATOMS: atom_id res chain seq x y z
N MET A 1 -7.20 68.92 -47.19
CA MET A 1 -6.22 67.82 -46.85
C MET A 1 -6.84 67.00 -45.76
N LYS A 2 -7.20 65.73 -46.05
CA LYS A 2 -7.99 64.84 -45.18
C LYS A 2 -7.00 63.87 -44.53
N THR A 3 -6.78 64.02 -43.22
CA THR A 3 -6.01 63.04 -42.40
C THR A 3 -6.93 61.91 -41.97
N ARG A 4 -6.63 60.72 -42.45
CA ARG A 4 -7.34 59.45 -42.08
C ARG A 4 -6.73 58.91 -40.79
N THR A 5 -7.50 58.95 -39.74
CA THR A 5 -7.15 58.32 -38.47
C THR A 5 -7.42 56.83 -38.56
N LEU A 6 -6.38 56.00 -38.48
CA LEU A 6 -6.45 54.55 -38.48
C LEU A 6 -6.67 54.08 -37.04
N VAL A 7 -7.89 53.56 -36.78
CA VAL A 7 -8.22 52.92 -35.49
C VAL A 7 -7.80 51.48 -35.56
N VAL A 8 -6.77 51.15 -34.83
CA VAL A 8 -6.30 49.76 -34.61
C VAL A 8 -7.15 49.15 -33.50
N VAL A 9 -8.09 48.31 -33.84
CA VAL A 9 -8.82 47.49 -32.84
C VAL A 9 -7.96 46.26 -32.53
N ALA A 10 -7.32 46.26 -31.36
CA ALA A 10 -6.65 45.08 -30.83
C ALA A 10 -7.73 44.15 -30.23
N VAL A 11 -8.04 43.08 -30.97
CA VAL A 11 -8.87 41.97 -30.45
C VAL A 11 -7.96 41.13 -29.54
N ALA A 12 -8.09 41.32 -28.23
CA ALA A 12 -7.49 40.43 -27.24
C ALA A 12 -8.22 39.07 -27.31
N LEU A 13 -7.63 38.11 -27.99
CA LEU A 13 -8.04 36.71 -28.00
C LEU A 13 -7.69 36.12 -26.62
N MET A 14 -8.64 36.15 -25.67
CA MET A 14 -8.54 35.41 -24.43
C MET A 14 -8.54 33.91 -24.78
N LEU A 15 -7.35 33.29 -24.78
CA LEU A 15 -7.21 31.83 -24.77
C LEU A 15 -7.76 31.33 -23.43
N VAL A 16 -9.02 30.93 -23.42
CA VAL A 16 -9.58 30.09 -22.37
C VAL A 16 -8.92 28.72 -22.53
N LEU A 17 -7.81 28.51 -21.81
CA LEU A 17 -7.28 27.17 -21.62
C LEU A 17 -8.37 26.40 -20.87
N PRO A 18 -8.88 25.27 -21.39
CA PRO A 18 -9.70 24.39 -20.59
C PRO A 18 -8.84 24.00 -19.37
N ALA A 19 -9.35 24.25 -18.16
CA ALA A 19 -8.81 23.60 -16.98
C ALA A 19 -8.87 22.10 -17.29
N THR A 20 -7.71 21.52 -17.61
CA THR A 20 -7.58 20.08 -17.58
C THR A 20 -7.76 19.72 -16.12
N ASP A 21 -8.98 19.30 -15.75
CA ASP A 21 -9.15 18.48 -14.58
C ASP A 21 -8.08 17.42 -14.69
N GLY A 22 -7.04 17.56 -13.86
CA GLY A 22 -5.92 16.65 -13.91
C GLY A 22 -6.50 15.26 -13.75
N PHE A 23 -6.38 14.44 -14.79
CA PHE A 23 -6.48 13.00 -14.66
C PHE A 23 -5.46 12.66 -13.57
N VAL A 24 -5.93 12.60 -12.33
CA VAL A 24 -5.19 11.91 -11.26
C VAL A 24 -5.11 10.49 -11.80
N ALA A 25 -3.95 10.13 -12.32
CA ALA A 25 -3.72 8.80 -12.84
C ALA A 25 -4.17 7.84 -11.74
N GLU A 26 -5.17 6.99 -12.03
CA GLU A 26 -5.74 6.03 -11.08
C GLU A 26 -4.72 4.90 -10.84
N TRP A 27 -3.57 5.25 -10.25
CA TRP A 27 -2.57 4.28 -9.80
C TRP A 27 -2.99 3.58 -8.48
N HIS A 28 -4.11 4.06 -7.89
CA HIS A 28 -4.67 3.48 -6.68
C HIS A 28 -5.38 2.16 -6.98
N HIS A 29 -5.04 1.12 -6.21
CA HIS A 29 -5.79 -0.13 -6.27
C HIS A 29 -7.00 -0.04 -5.33
N LEU A 30 -8.16 0.21 -5.94
CA LEU A 30 -9.46 0.31 -5.27
C LEU A 30 -10.23 -1.00 -5.44
N GLN A 31 -10.58 -1.63 -4.33
CA GLN A 31 -11.45 -2.81 -4.30
C GLN A 31 -12.82 -2.42 -3.78
N GLN A 32 -13.87 -2.61 -4.59
CA GLN A 32 -15.26 -2.45 -4.14
C GLN A 32 -15.68 -3.64 -3.28
N VAL A 33 -16.38 -3.36 -2.18
CA VAL A 33 -16.92 -4.36 -1.25
C VAL A 33 -18.39 -4.02 -1.00
N GLY A 34 -19.28 -4.84 -1.52
CA GLY A 34 -20.70 -4.54 -1.51
C GLY A 34 -21.05 -3.33 -2.37
N ALA A 35 -22.24 -2.74 -2.13
CA ALA A 35 -22.74 -1.59 -2.90
C ALA A 35 -22.20 -0.25 -2.38
N HIS A 36 -21.85 -0.17 -1.11
CA HIS A 36 -21.59 1.09 -0.41
C HIS A 36 -20.24 1.16 0.29
N GLY A 37 -19.32 0.23 -0.01
CA GLY A 37 -18.02 0.19 0.63
C GLY A 37 -16.87 -0.07 -0.32
N SER A 38 -15.69 0.39 0.02
CA SER A 38 -14.46 0.15 -0.74
C SER A 38 -13.23 0.08 0.15
N ILE A 39 -12.20 -0.58 -0.35
CA ILE A 39 -10.87 -0.64 0.24
C ILE A 39 -9.89 -0.03 -0.74
N ASN A 40 -9.23 1.04 -0.36
CA ASN A 40 -8.08 1.59 -1.08
C ASN A 40 -6.81 0.94 -0.51
N TRP A 41 -6.31 -0.08 -1.20
CA TRP A 41 -5.13 -0.82 -0.80
C TRP A 41 -3.82 -0.03 -0.96
N SER A 42 -3.81 0.96 -1.87
CA SER A 42 -2.64 1.83 -2.07
C SER A 42 -2.44 2.78 -0.90
N GLU A 43 -3.53 3.30 -0.33
CA GLU A 43 -3.52 4.20 0.83
C GLU A 43 -3.72 3.47 2.16
N GLY A 44 -4.16 2.21 2.13
CA GLY A 44 -4.48 1.45 3.32
C GLY A 44 -5.70 1.99 4.07
N ILE A 45 -6.75 2.41 3.34
CA ILE A 45 -7.96 3.01 3.90
C ILE A 45 -9.19 2.22 3.45
N MET A 46 -10.06 1.92 4.39
CA MET A 46 -11.41 1.41 4.15
C MET A 46 -12.41 2.55 4.25
N THR A 47 -13.36 2.61 3.33
CA THR A 47 -14.46 3.58 3.36
C THR A 47 -15.81 2.89 3.20
N ALA A 48 -16.84 3.48 3.79
CA ALA A 48 -18.21 3.05 3.58
C ALA A 48 -19.17 4.25 3.62
N VAL A 49 -20.16 4.21 2.75
CA VAL A 49 -21.23 5.20 2.68
C VAL A 49 -22.48 4.62 3.33
N GLY A 50 -23.15 5.41 4.13
CA GLY A 50 -24.46 5.09 4.67
C GLY A 50 -25.48 6.18 4.32
N ILE A 51 -26.69 5.75 4.08
CA ILE A 51 -27.79 6.59 3.63
C ILE A 51 -28.89 6.59 4.69
N GLY A 52 -29.43 7.77 4.99
CA GLY A 52 -30.52 7.90 5.92
C GLY A 52 -31.59 8.88 5.42
N THR A 53 -32.83 8.43 5.39
CA THR A 53 -33.98 9.26 5.06
C THR A 53 -34.77 9.60 6.34
N PRO A 54 -35.33 10.81 6.45
CA PRO A 54 -36.21 11.12 7.57
C PRO A 54 -37.52 10.35 7.46
N PRO A 55 -38.14 9.91 8.57
CA PRO A 55 -39.47 9.34 8.52
C PRO A 55 -40.50 10.35 7.99
N GLU A 56 -41.45 9.90 7.18
CA GLU A 56 -42.46 10.78 6.51
C GLU A 56 -43.15 11.76 7.44
N LYS A 57 -43.53 11.32 8.66
CA LYS A 57 -44.17 12.17 9.68
C LYS A 57 -43.38 13.40 10.12
N TYR A 58 -42.07 13.43 9.81
CA TYR A 58 -41.15 14.50 10.17
C TYR A 58 -40.71 15.37 8.97
N TYR A 59 -41.17 15.08 7.75
CA TYR A 59 -40.87 15.90 6.60
C TYR A 59 -41.26 17.37 6.86
N GLY A 60 -40.36 18.28 6.51
CA GLY A 60 -40.54 19.73 6.76
C GLY A 60 -40.37 20.19 8.21
N LYS A 61 -40.15 19.25 9.16
CA LYS A 61 -39.93 19.59 10.57
C LYS A 61 -38.42 19.67 10.91
N PRO A 62 -38.06 20.50 11.92
CA PRO A 62 -36.66 20.64 12.33
C PRO A 62 -35.96 19.31 12.73
N GLN A 63 -36.73 18.33 13.21
CA GLN A 63 -36.23 17.03 13.64
C GLN A 63 -35.85 16.13 12.47
N ALA A 64 -36.31 16.37 11.25
CA ALA A 64 -36.09 15.53 10.08
C ALA A 64 -34.57 15.29 9.79
N ARG A 65 -33.81 16.38 9.70
CA ARG A 65 -32.37 16.32 9.40
C ARG A 65 -31.53 15.56 10.45
N PRO A 66 -31.66 15.84 11.77
CA PRO A 66 -30.95 15.08 12.80
C PRO A 66 -31.28 13.59 12.79
N MET A 67 -32.54 13.22 12.51
CA MET A 67 -32.96 11.82 12.42
C MET A 67 -32.36 11.12 11.20
N ALA A 68 -32.40 11.76 10.03
CA ALA A 68 -31.78 11.26 8.81
C ALA A 68 -30.26 11.10 8.97
N LEU A 69 -29.58 12.08 9.58
CA LEU A 69 -28.16 12.01 9.87
C LEU A 69 -27.82 10.80 10.75
N ARG A 70 -28.59 10.58 11.82
CA ARG A 70 -28.36 9.44 12.72
C ARG A 70 -28.60 8.10 12.00
N ALA A 71 -29.63 8.01 11.16
CA ALA A 71 -29.90 6.83 10.35
C ALA A 71 -28.74 6.57 9.38
N ALA A 72 -28.27 7.60 8.65
CA ALA A 72 -27.12 7.51 7.76
C ALA A 72 -25.83 7.04 8.48
N GLN A 73 -25.56 7.56 9.68
CA GLN A 73 -24.41 7.12 10.48
C GLN A 73 -24.51 5.64 10.86
N LEU A 74 -25.66 5.18 11.32
CA LEU A 74 -25.86 3.78 11.69
C LEU A 74 -25.71 2.84 10.47
N ASP A 75 -26.23 3.27 9.33
CA ASP A 75 -26.10 2.54 8.08
C ASP A 75 -24.64 2.50 7.62
N ALA A 76 -23.92 3.63 7.67
CA ALA A 76 -22.48 3.68 7.34
C ALA A 76 -21.64 2.76 8.24
N TYR A 77 -21.92 2.67 9.54
CA TYR A 77 -21.23 1.74 10.45
C TYR A 77 -21.49 0.27 10.08
N ARG A 78 -22.71 -0.09 9.69
CA ARG A 78 -23.02 -1.44 9.21
C ARG A 78 -22.23 -1.77 7.94
N ASN A 79 -22.27 -0.86 6.97
CA ASN A 79 -21.56 -1.02 5.71
C ASN A 79 -20.05 -1.10 5.93
N LEU A 80 -19.47 -0.28 6.80
CA LEU A 80 -18.04 -0.34 7.15
C LEU A 80 -17.68 -1.66 7.84
N LEU A 81 -18.54 -2.20 8.68
CA LEU A 81 -18.31 -3.50 9.30
C LEU A 81 -18.28 -4.62 8.25
N GLU A 82 -19.16 -4.58 7.25
CA GLU A 82 -19.13 -5.55 6.14
C GLU A 82 -17.86 -5.42 5.29
N VAL A 83 -17.42 -4.20 4.98
CA VAL A 83 -16.13 -3.95 4.33
C VAL A 83 -15.00 -4.56 5.14
N THR A 84 -14.97 -4.29 6.44
CA THR A 84 -13.92 -4.78 7.35
C THR A 84 -13.87 -6.31 7.39
N LYS A 85 -15.02 -6.99 7.44
CA LYS A 85 -15.10 -8.45 7.38
C LYS A 85 -14.55 -9.03 6.07
N GLY A 86 -14.67 -8.29 4.97
CA GLY A 86 -14.18 -8.67 3.65
C GLY A 86 -12.67 -8.46 3.44
N VAL A 87 -11.98 -7.78 4.36
CA VAL A 87 -10.53 -7.55 4.26
C VAL A 87 -9.80 -8.89 4.26
N ARG A 88 -8.94 -9.10 3.27
CA ARG A 88 -8.09 -10.28 3.18
C ARG A 88 -6.86 -10.12 4.07
N VAL A 89 -6.68 -11.08 4.97
CA VAL A 89 -5.49 -11.12 5.85
C VAL A 89 -4.31 -11.73 5.10
N ASP A 90 -4.51 -12.92 4.57
CA ASP A 90 -3.53 -13.65 3.76
C ASP A 90 -4.21 -14.41 2.61
N SER A 91 -3.56 -15.42 2.00
CA SER A 91 -4.13 -16.18 0.88
C SER A 91 -5.28 -17.11 1.29
N THR A 92 -5.50 -17.37 2.58
CA THR A 92 -6.49 -18.32 3.09
C THR A 92 -7.55 -17.67 3.95
N THR A 93 -7.21 -16.60 4.66
CA THR A 93 -7.98 -16.02 5.75
C THR A 93 -8.48 -14.61 5.39
N VAL A 94 -9.72 -14.32 5.74
CA VAL A 94 -10.26 -12.97 5.78
C VAL A 94 -10.61 -12.58 7.23
N VAL A 95 -10.76 -11.30 7.51
CA VAL A 95 -11.05 -10.79 8.87
C VAL A 95 -12.30 -11.46 9.48
N LYS A 96 -13.32 -11.74 8.66
CA LYS A 96 -14.52 -12.48 9.09
C LYS A 96 -14.18 -13.80 9.79
N ASP A 97 -13.23 -14.55 9.26
CA ASP A 97 -12.84 -15.86 9.82
C ASP A 97 -12.22 -15.68 11.21
N SER A 98 -11.30 -14.71 11.36
CA SER A 98 -10.71 -14.35 12.66
C SER A 98 -11.76 -13.88 13.68
N MET A 99 -12.81 -13.18 13.23
CA MET A 99 -13.93 -12.77 14.09
C MET A 99 -14.83 -13.94 14.51
N VAL A 100 -14.91 -14.99 13.69
CA VAL A 100 -15.65 -16.22 14.04
C VAL A 100 -14.86 -17.05 15.06
N GLU A 101 -13.55 -17.11 14.91
CA GLU A 101 -12.66 -17.87 15.80
C GLU A 101 -12.48 -17.21 17.18
N SER A 102 -12.65 -15.88 17.28
CA SER A 102 -12.38 -15.15 18.51
C SER A 102 -13.37 -14.02 18.77
N ASP A 103 -14.15 -14.15 19.85
CA ASP A 103 -15.06 -13.11 20.32
C ASP A 103 -14.33 -11.84 20.75
N MET A 104 -13.09 -11.96 21.23
CA MET A 104 -12.24 -10.81 21.57
C MET A 104 -11.88 -10.01 20.31
N ILE A 105 -11.46 -10.69 19.23
CA ILE A 105 -11.18 -10.03 17.94
C ILE A 105 -12.44 -9.37 17.41
N ARG A 106 -13.58 -10.06 17.45
CA ARG A 106 -14.87 -9.51 17.05
C ARG A 106 -15.20 -8.22 17.79
N SER A 107 -15.14 -8.25 19.12
CA SER A 107 -15.45 -7.09 19.96
C SER A 107 -14.52 -5.89 19.67
N GLN A 108 -13.23 -6.15 19.47
CA GLN A 108 -12.25 -5.11 19.17
C GLN A 108 -12.47 -4.53 17.77
N VAL A 109 -12.73 -5.35 16.75
CA VAL A 109 -13.04 -4.88 15.37
C VAL A 109 -14.31 -4.03 15.40
N GLU A 110 -15.38 -4.48 16.05
CA GLU A 110 -16.62 -3.69 16.18
C GLU A 110 -16.38 -2.37 16.92
N GLY A 111 -15.53 -2.36 17.95
CA GLY A 111 -15.12 -1.17 18.65
C GLY A 111 -14.39 -0.17 17.74
N MET A 112 -13.45 -0.66 16.92
CA MET A 112 -12.73 0.17 15.96
C MET A 112 -13.66 0.75 14.88
N VAL A 113 -14.59 -0.06 14.36
CA VAL A 113 -15.59 0.40 13.39
C VAL A 113 -16.46 1.52 13.98
N LYS A 114 -16.91 1.36 15.23
CA LYS A 114 -17.67 2.44 15.94
C LYS A 114 -16.84 3.70 16.16
N GLY A 115 -15.52 3.59 16.21
CA GLY A 115 -14.59 4.71 16.30
C GLY A 115 -14.14 5.28 14.95
N ALA A 116 -14.66 4.79 13.82
CA ALA A 116 -14.31 5.26 12.49
C ALA A 116 -14.64 6.75 12.29
N GLN A 117 -13.82 7.43 11.50
CA GLN A 117 -13.96 8.87 11.27
C GLN A 117 -15.01 9.16 10.21
N ILE A 118 -15.82 10.19 10.46
CA ILE A 118 -16.70 10.72 9.43
C ILE A 118 -15.88 11.66 8.55
N VAL A 119 -15.68 11.29 7.29
CA VAL A 119 -14.90 12.07 6.32
C VAL A 119 -15.77 12.95 5.43
N LYS A 120 -17.05 12.57 5.26
CA LYS A 120 -17.98 13.33 4.43
C LYS A 120 -19.40 13.25 4.98
N LYS A 121 -20.17 14.36 4.85
CA LYS A 121 -21.61 14.43 5.10
C LYS A 121 -22.26 15.23 3.99
N GLU A 122 -23.26 14.68 3.35
CA GLU A 122 -24.02 15.32 2.29
C GLU A 122 -25.50 15.36 2.65
N TYR A 123 -26.13 16.48 2.38
CA TYR A 123 -27.54 16.69 2.62
C TYR A 123 -28.23 16.93 1.27
N LEU A 124 -29.06 15.98 0.87
CA LEU A 124 -29.77 16.03 -0.40
C LEU A 124 -31.04 16.88 -0.27
N SER A 125 -31.58 17.32 -1.41
CA SER A 125 -32.75 18.18 -1.49
C SER A 125 -34.03 17.51 -1.00
N ASP A 126 -34.15 16.21 -1.09
CA ASP A 126 -35.26 15.40 -0.61
C ASP A 126 -35.24 15.15 0.91
N GLY A 127 -34.24 15.69 1.62
CA GLY A 127 -34.03 15.49 3.04
C GLY A 127 -33.22 14.26 3.40
N THR A 128 -32.79 13.46 2.43
CA THR A 128 -31.86 12.36 2.61
C THR A 128 -30.48 12.87 3.02
N VAL A 129 -29.79 12.12 3.85
CA VAL A 129 -28.42 12.41 4.30
C VAL A 129 -27.52 11.23 3.93
N GLU A 130 -26.37 11.54 3.36
CA GLU A 130 -25.31 10.57 3.14
C GLU A 130 -24.13 10.85 4.06
N VAL A 131 -23.58 9.78 4.66
CA VAL A 131 -22.41 9.85 5.54
C VAL A 131 -21.37 8.88 5.04
N THR A 132 -20.14 9.36 4.80
CA THR A 132 -19.00 8.51 4.48
C THR A 132 -18.12 8.37 5.72
N LEU A 133 -17.88 7.14 6.13
CA LEU A 133 -16.91 6.77 7.16
C LEU A 133 -15.60 6.31 6.53
N ALA A 134 -14.49 6.54 7.22
CA ALA A 134 -13.18 6.01 6.87
C ALA A 134 -12.50 5.38 8.09
N MET A 135 -11.76 4.27 7.85
CA MET A 135 -10.94 3.59 8.84
C MET A 135 -9.65 3.09 8.18
N SER A 136 -8.52 3.22 8.89
CA SER A 136 -7.22 2.74 8.41
C SER A 136 -7.08 1.22 8.54
N LEU A 137 -6.42 0.59 7.55
CA LEU A 137 -5.93 -0.78 7.62
C LEU A 137 -4.69 -0.92 8.51
N HIS A 138 -3.99 0.21 8.78
CA HIS A 138 -2.74 0.25 9.55
C HIS A 138 -2.99 0.54 11.03
N GLY A 139 -1.93 0.56 11.82
CA GLY A 139 -2.00 0.88 13.25
C GLY A 139 -2.73 -0.18 14.05
N GLY A 140 -3.70 0.23 14.87
CA GLY A 140 -4.43 -0.67 15.77
C GLY A 140 -5.13 -1.83 15.09
N PHE A 141 -5.70 -1.61 13.89
CA PHE A 141 -6.34 -2.67 13.11
C PHE A 141 -5.31 -3.71 12.64
N ALA A 142 -4.19 -3.27 12.04
CA ALA A 142 -3.11 -4.16 11.63
C ALA A 142 -2.52 -4.91 12.84
N GLN A 143 -2.34 -4.23 13.97
CA GLN A 143 -1.85 -4.86 15.21
C GLN A 143 -2.74 -6.01 15.69
N LEU A 144 -4.05 -5.89 15.50
CA LEU A 144 -5.02 -6.90 15.89
C LEU A 144 -5.06 -8.09 14.93
N ILE A 145 -5.02 -7.81 13.62
CA ILE A 145 -5.37 -8.78 12.56
C ILE A 145 -4.13 -9.47 11.97
N LEU A 146 -2.98 -8.81 11.89
CA LEU A 146 -1.77 -9.41 11.34
C LEU A 146 -1.35 -10.68 12.10
N PRO A 147 -0.82 -11.69 11.40
CA PRO A 147 -0.34 -12.93 11.99
C PRO A 147 0.62 -12.70 13.18
N LYS A 148 0.49 -13.55 14.21
CA LYS A 148 1.29 -13.42 15.46
C LYS A 148 2.73 -13.92 15.29
N ASP A 149 3.04 -14.65 14.24
CA ASP A 149 4.37 -15.13 13.89
C ASP A 149 5.32 -14.01 13.41
N ILE A 150 4.78 -12.84 13.04
CA ILE A 150 5.59 -11.66 12.74
C ILE A 150 6.27 -11.19 14.04
N LYS A 151 7.59 -11.40 14.11
CA LYS A 151 8.40 -11.09 15.27
C LYS A 151 8.72 -9.61 15.38
N GLN A 152 8.80 -9.10 16.61
CA GLN A 152 9.50 -7.86 16.88
C GLN A 152 11.01 -8.17 16.80
N VAL A 153 11.69 -7.58 15.82
CA VAL A 153 13.15 -7.68 15.77
C VAL A 153 13.69 -6.58 16.67
N PRO A 154 14.40 -6.91 17.77
CA PRO A 154 15.04 -5.89 18.58
C PRO A 154 15.99 -5.09 17.68
N GLU A 155 15.98 -3.76 17.80
CA GLU A 155 16.96 -2.89 17.15
C GLU A 155 18.34 -3.44 17.47
N ILE A 156 19.09 -3.83 16.43
CA ILE A 156 20.49 -4.15 16.60
C ILE A 156 21.15 -2.83 16.98
N LYS A 157 21.48 -2.69 18.27
CA LYS A 157 22.30 -1.59 18.75
C LYS A 157 23.56 -1.60 17.88
N THR A 158 23.77 -0.52 17.17
CA THR A 158 24.96 -0.31 16.32
C THR A 158 26.19 -0.60 17.18
N ILE A 159 26.90 -1.69 16.89
CA ILE A 159 28.21 -1.95 17.51
C ILE A 159 29.09 -0.80 16.99
N PRO A 160 29.75 -0.04 17.88
CA PRO A 160 30.66 1.01 17.44
C PRO A 160 31.72 0.34 16.55
N GLN A 161 31.82 0.80 15.30
CA GLN A 161 32.88 0.39 14.40
C GLN A 161 34.21 0.66 15.08
N ALA A 162 34.93 -0.40 15.45
CA ALA A 162 36.33 -0.32 15.83
C ALA A 162 37.08 0.25 14.64
N VAL A 163 37.67 1.43 14.83
CA VAL A 163 38.54 2.08 13.86
C VAL A 163 39.70 1.12 13.56
N PRO A 164 39.92 0.69 12.31
CA PRO A 164 41.09 -0.13 12.01
C PRO A 164 42.35 0.74 12.20
N SER A 165 43.17 0.33 13.17
CA SER A 165 44.52 0.89 13.33
C SER A 165 45.35 0.63 12.06
N ALA A 166 45.94 1.65 11.52
CA ALA A 166 46.82 1.61 10.33
C ALA A 166 47.96 0.59 10.50
N PRO A 167 48.23 -0.28 9.52
CA PRO A 167 49.41 -1.10 9.53
C PRO A 167 50.66 -0.29 9.17
N LYS A 168 51.71 -0.49 9.96
CA LYS A 168 53.04 0.03 9.74
C LYS A 168 53.65 -0.46 8.43
N VAL A 169 54.27 0.46 7.72
CA VAL A 169 55.11 0.27 6.55
C VAL A 169 56.30 -0.69 6.90
N GLY A 170 56.52 -1.67 6.08
CA GLY A 170 57.70 -2.53 6.07
C GLY A 170 57.92 -3.08 4.65
N GLU A 171 58.93 -2.51 4.02
CA GLU A 171 59.79 -2.95 2.89
C GLU A 171 59.39 -4.04 1.92
N ALA A 172 59.52 -3.71 0.65
CA ALA A 172 59.58 -4.60 -0.52
C ALA A 172 60.87 -5.45 -0.55
N PRO A 173 60.95 -6.56 -1.35
CA PRO A 173 61.37 -6.42 -2.74
C PRO A 173 60.80 -7.39 -3.81
N THR A 174 60.76 -6.84 -5.05
CA THR A 174 61.21 -7.43 -6.34
C THR A 174 60.46 -8.59 -7.01
N SER A 175 59.81 -8.20 -8.11
CA SER A 175 59.77 -8.72 -9.48
C SER A 175 59.45 -10.18 -9.79
N ALA A 176 58.34 -10.39 -10.55
CA ALA A 176 58.30 -11.13 -11.82
C ALA A 176 56.98 -10.83 -12.57
N PRO A 177 56.88 -11.00 -13.91
CA PRO A 177 55.95 -10.31 -14.76
C PRO A 177 54.60 -11.07 -14.97
N PRO A 178 53.59 -10.41 -15.60
CA PRO A 178 52.20 -10.73 -15.42
C PRO A 178 51.70 -11.78 -16.42
N GLU A 179 51.07 -12.81 -15.91
CA GLU A 179 50.08 -13.59 -16.67
C GLU A 179 48.75 -12.84 -16.66
N ALA A 180 48.27 -12.58 -17.86
CA ALA A 180 46.99 -11.93 -18.08
C ALA A 180 45.85 -12.86 -17.69
N THR A 181 45.42 -12.75 -16.45
CA THR A 181 44.13 -13.31 -16.03
C THR A 181 43.04 -12.34 -16.41
N THR A 182 42.25 -12.70 -17.39
CA THR A 182 41.01 -11.99 -17.78
C THR A 182 40.06 -12.00 -16.60
N THR A 183 40.15 -11.00 -15.76
CA THR A 183 39.16 -10.75 -14.72
C THR A 183 37.91 -10.23 -15.40
N THR A 184 36.90 -11.08 -15.54
CA THR A 184 35.53 -10.67 -15.75
C THR A 184 35.23 -9.62 -14.68
N PRO A 185 34.70 -8.43 -15.03
CA PRO A 185 34.38 -7.42 -14.04
C PRO A 185 33.28 -7.98 -13.13
N THR A 186 33.65 -8.32 -11.91
CA THR A 186 32.66 -8.54 -10.84
C THR A 186 31.95 -7.22 -10.67
N ALA A 187 30.71 -7.15 -11.14
CA ALA A 187 29.84 -6.01 -10.95
C ALA A 187 29.80 -5.68 -9.45
N ALA A 188 30.06 -4.44 -9.11
CA ALA A 188 29.92 -3.95 -7.74
C ALA A 188 28.52 -4.33 -7.22
N PRO A 189 28.37 -4.74 -5.95
CA PRO A 189 27.08 -5.13 -5.42
C PRO A 189 26.11 -3.94 -5.55
N THR A 190 25.09 -4.09 -6.38
CA THR A 190 24.05 -3.05 -6.55
C THR A 190 23.25 -2.98 -5.25
N ILE A 191 23.23 -1.82 -4.63
CA ILE A 191 22.50 -1.58 -3.38
C ILE A 191 21.06 -1.23 -3.74
N TYR A 192 20.12 -2.15 -3.48
CA TYR A 192 18.71 -1.91 -3.67
C TYR A 192 18.06 -1.26 -2.44
N THR A 193 17.07 -0.42 -2.67
CA THR A 193 16.38 0.35 -1.62
C THR A 193 15.02 -0.23 -1.24
N GLY A 194 14.48 -1.12 -2.06
CA GLY A 194 13.20 -1.78 -1.88
C GLY A 194 12.99 -2.87 -2.92
N LEU A 195 11.82 -3.48 -2.90
CA LEU A 195 11.40 -4.52 -3.84
C LEU A 195 10.11 -4.09 -4.54
N VAL A 196 10.05 -4.22 -5.84
CA VAL A 196 8.82 -4.10 -6.64
C VAL A 196 8.55 -5.44 -7.31
N VAL A 197 7.39 -6.04 -7.05
CA VAL A 197 6.94 -7.29 -7.66
C VAL A 197 5.87 -6.97 -8.69
N ASP A 198 6.15 -7.21 -9.95
CA ASP A 198 5.18 -7.09 -11.04
C ASP A 198 4.28 -8.33 -11.10
N ALA A 199 3.07 -8.21 -10.61
CA ALA A 199 2.06 -9.25 -10.67
C ALA A 199 0.92 -8.92 -11.66
N SER A 200 1.17 -7.98 -12.58
CA SER A 200 0.21 -7.63 -13.64
C SER A 200 -0.11 -8.84 -14.52
N GLY A 201 -1.36 -9.02 -14.89
CA GLY A 201 -1.84 -10.14 -15.70
C GLY A 201 -2.00 -11.46 -14.94
N LEU A 202 -1.70 -11.51 -13.64
CA LEU A 202 -1.78 -12.73 -12.82
C LEU A 202 -3.10 -12.86 -12.05
N ASN A 203 -4.02 -11.90 -12.16
CA ASN A 203 -5.23 -11.79 -11.34
C ASN A 203 -4.91 -11.86 -9.84
N ALA A 204 -3.77 -11.33 -9.45
CA ALA A 204 -3.35 -11.30 -8.05
C ALA A 204 -4.26 -10.36 -7.25
N ARG A 205 -4.54 -10.73 -6.01
CA ARG A 205 -5.43 -9.97 -5.12
C ARG A 205 -4.66 -9.44 -3.92
N PRO A 206 -4.91 -8.21 -3.50
CA PRO A 206 -4.23 -7.63 -2.35
C PRO A 206 -4.62 -8.35 -1.04
N ALA A 207 -3.68 -8.35 -0.09
CA ALA A 207 -3.86 -8.86 1.27
C ALA A 207 -3.01 -8.06 2.25
N MET A 208 -3.32 -8.13 3.55
CA MET A 208 -2.53 -7.46 4.60
C MET A 208 -1.17 -8.14 4.81
N SER A 209 -1.09 -9.46 4.58
CA SER A 209 0.11 -10.29 4.75
C SER A 209 0.36 -11.15 3.50
N PRO A 210 0.74 -10.52 2.36
CA PRO A 210 1.08 -11.27 1.15
C PRO A 210 2.42 -11.97 1.31
N LYS A 211 2.61 -13.06 0.54
CA LYS A 211 3.88 -13.78 0.48
C LYS A 211 4.42 -13.83 -0.94
N VAL A 212 5.74 -13.85 -1.06
CA VAL A 212 6.44 -14.10 -2.31
C VAL A 212 7.23 -15.39 -2.16
N PHE A 213 7.08 -16.30 -3.11
CA PHE A 213 7.75 -17.59 -3.17
C PHE A 213 8.64 -17.66 -4.40
N ASP A 214 9.66 -18.50 -4.36
CA ASP A 214 10.38 -18.95 -5.55
C ASP A 214 9.66 -20.13 -6.23
N GLU A 215 10.18 -20.59 -7.38
CA GLU A 215 9.61 -21.72 -8.11
C GLU A 215 9.67 -23.04 -7.32
N ASN A 216 10.52 -23.13 -6.31
CA ASN A 216 10.64 -24.27 -5.41
C ASN A 216 9.73 -24.16 -4.18
N GLU A 217 8.79 -23.22 -4.19
CA GLU A 217 7.86 -22.94 -3.09
C GLU A 217 8.53 -22.48 -1.77
N GLN A 218 9.79 -22.02 -1.84
CA GLN A 218 10.46 -21.43 -0.70
C GLN A 218 10.07 -19.96 -0.55
N GLU A 219 9.69 -19.57 0.67
CA GLU A 219 9.34 -18.20 0.96
C GLU A 219 10.54 -17.27 0.80
N VAL A 220 10.38 -16.23 -0.01
CA VAL A 220 11.36 -15.17 -0.25
C VAL A 220 10.99 -13.92 0.54
N TYR A 221 9.69 -13.64 0.66
CA TYR A 221 9.12 -12.55 1.42
C TYR A 221 7.81 -12.98 2.08
N GLY A 222 7.61 -12.58 3.33
CA GLY A 222 6.41 -12.86 4.10
C GLY A 222 6.60 -12.54 5.58
N SER A 223 5.74 -13.08 6.43
CA SER A 223 5.71 -12.79 7.88
C SER A 223 7.04 -13.06 8.60
N GLY A 224 7.80 -14.05 8.14
CA GLY A 224 9.11 -14.41 8.72
C GLY A 224 10.23 -13.39 8.47
N TYR A 225 10.07 -12.51 7.49
CA TYR A 225 11.11 -11.58 7.03
C TYR A 225 10.90 -10.14 7.48
N VAL A 226 9.77 -9.79 8.04
CA VAL A 226 9.38 -8.43 8.37
C VAL A 226 9.41 -8.15 9.87
N SER A 227 9.66 -6.90 10.25
CA SER A 227 9.44 -6.44 11.61
C SER A 227 7.98 -6.08 11.81
N ARG A 228 7.38 -6.56 12.92
CA ARG A 228 6.00 -6.27 13.27
C ARG A 228 5.72 -4.76 13.38
N GLU A 229 6.66 -3.99 13.88
CA GLU A 229 6.53 -2.54 13.98
C GLU A 229 6.25 -1.90 12.62
N PHE A 230 7.08 -2.19 11.60
CA PHE A 230 6.88 -1.66 10.25
C PHE A 230 5.62 -2.23 9.59
N ALA A 231 5.33 -3.52 9.78
CA ALA A 231 4.13 -4.15 9.25
C ALA A 231 2.85 -3.51 9.80
N VAL A 232 2.84 -3.12 11.08
CA VAL A 232 1.72 -2.44 11.72
C VAL A 232 1.60 -0.98 11.26
N GLN A 233 2.72 -0.26 11.13
CA GLN A 233 2.72 1.16 10.80
C GLN A 233 2.34 1.44 9.34
N GLN A 234 2.81 0.64 8.41
CA GLN A 234 2.66 0.90 6.98
C GLN A 234 2.16 -0.29 6.14
N GLY A 235 1.85 -1.42 6.79
CA GLY A 235 1.51 -2.68 6.11
C GLY A 235 2.73 -3.44 5.61
N MET A 236 2.59 -4.74 5.37
CA MET A 236 3.68 -5.57 4.85
C MET A 236 4.06 -5.20 3.42
N ALA A 237 3.08 -4.92 2.56
CA ALA A 237 3.31 -4.44 1.20
C ALA A 237 2.42 -3.25 0.87
N GLY A 238 2.86 -2.39 -0.04
CA GLY A 238 2.03 -1.43 -0.72
C GLY A 238 1.55 -1.98 -2.06
N TYR A 239 0.48 -1.44 -2.59
CA TYR A 239 -0.12 -1.88 -3.84
C TYR A 239 -0.27 -0.71 -4.81
N ALA A 240 -0.04 -0.96 -6.09
CA ALA A 240 -0.24 -0.01 -7.17
C ALA A 240 -0.77 -0.73 -8.41
N ARG A 241 -1.42 0.01 -9.30
CA ARG A 241 -1.88 -0.50 -10.61
C ARG A 241 -0.91 -0.19 -11.75
N ASP A 242 0.12 0.58 -11.47
CA ASP A 242 1.09 1.03 -12.45
C ASP A 242 2.52 0.81 -11.95
N MET A 243 3.38 0.32 -12.85
CA MET A 243 4.78 0.01 -12.54
C MET A 243 5.57 1.27 -12.19
N THR A 244 5.36 2.36 -12.92
CA THR A 244 6.06 3.63 -12.70
C THR A 244 5.71 4.21 -11.34
N ALA A 245 4.41 4.16 -10.98
CA ALA A 245 3.94 4.58 -9.67
C ALA A 245 4.49 3.70 -8.54
N ALA A 246 4.64 2.39 -8.77
CA ALA A 246 5.23 1.48 -7.79
C ALA A 246 6.72 1.77 -7.57
N GLN A 247 7.49 1.96 -8.65
CA GLN A 247 8.93 2.23 -8.59
C GLN A 247 9.26 3.60 -7.99
N SER A 248 8.41 4.60 -8.23
CA SER A 248 8.58 5.96 -7.68
C SER A 248 7.99 6.14 -6.28
N ASN A 249 7.38 5.10 -5.71
CA ASN A 249 6.74 5.19 -4.41
C ASN A 249 7.77 5.41 -3.28
N PRO A 250 7.55 6.38 -2.37
CA PRO A 250 8.45 6.65 -1.24
C PRO A 250 8.75 5.42 -0.36
N ARG A 251 7.89 4.40 -0.39
CA ARG A 251 8.09 3.14 0.35
C ARG A 251 9.34 2.39 -0.10
N VAL A 252 9.61 2.33 -1.41
CA VAL A 252 10.74 1.59 -2.00
C VAL A 252 11.92 2.47 -2.31
N THR A 253 11.75 3.79 -2.28
CA THR A 253 12.74 4.84 -2.56
C THR A 253 13.33 4.79 -4.00
N ASN A 254 14.59 5.17 -4.22
CA ASN A 254 15.05 5.57 -5.55
C ASN A 254 15.50 4.41 -6.46
N GLU A 255 15.94 3.29 -5.89
CA GLU A 255 16.52 2.17 -6.64
C GLU A 255 15.95 0.82 -6.17
N PRO A 256 14.66 0.55 -6.41
CA PRO A 256 14.07 -0.74 -6.05
C PRO A 256 14.51 -1.84 -7.00
N LEU A 257 14.73 -3.03 -6.47
CA LEU A 257 14.82 -4.23 -7.27
C LEU A 257 13.42 -4.56 -7.84
N THR A 258 13.31 -4.63 -9.15
CA THR A 258 12.05 -5.01 -9.82
C THR A 258 12.14 -6.45 -10.30
N VAL A 259 11.17 -7.27 -9.90
CA VAL A 259 11.06 -8.68 -10.30
C VAL A 259 9.70 -8.96 -10.89
N LYS A 260 9.62 -9.95 -11.79
CA LYS A 260 8.36 -10.34 -12.43
C LYS A 260 7.73 -11.54 -11.73
N GLY A 261 6.45 -11.44 -11.40
CA GLY A 261 5.64 -12.57 -10.98
C GLY A 261 5.40 -13.54 -12.14
N LEU A 262 5.42 -14.82 -11.85
CA LEU A 262 5.17 -15.90 -12.82
C LEU A 262 3.74 -16.43 -12.70
N ARG A 263 3.25 -16.57 -11.48
CA ARG A 263 1.90 -17.06 -11.15
C ARG A 263 1.51 -16.68 -9.75
N THR A 264 0.23 -16.75 -9.45
CA THR A 264 -0.28 -16.66 -8.08
C THR A 264 -0.47 -18.05 -7.47
N VAL A 265 -0.40 -18.15 -6.14
CA VAL A 265 -0.63 -19.38 -5.37
C VAL A 265 -1.54 -19.12 -4.18
N GLY A 266 -2.23 -20.17 -3.75
CA GLY A 266 -3.20 -20.14 -2.65
C GLY A 266 -4.60 -19.72 -3.11
N PRO A 267 -5.65 -20.09 -2.37
CA PRO A 267 -7.05 -19.89 -2.76
C PRO A 267 -7.44 -18.42 -2.90
N GLY A 268 -6.76 -17.54 -2.17
CA GLY A 268 -7.00 -16.09 -2.21
C GLY A 268 -6.23 -15.36 -3.30
N GLN A 269 -5.33 -16.02 -4.03
CA GLN A 269 -4.51 -15.43 -5.10
C GLN A 269 -3.69 -14.21 -4.64
N SER A 270 -3.31 -14.14 -3.37
CA SER A 270 -2.55 -13.02 -2.81
C SER A 270 -1.05 -13.30 -2.66
N ASN A 271 -0.64 -14.52 -2.92
CA ASN A 271 0.78 -14.89 -2.92
C ASN A 271 1.28 -14.98 -4.36
N VAL A 272 2.50 -14.49 -4.60
CA VAL A 272 3.13 -14.43 -5.93
C VAL A 272 4.35 -15.34 -5.96
N VAL A 273 4.51 -16.10 -7.03
CA VAL A 273 5.73 -16.88 -7.32
C VAL A 273 6.58 -16.09 -8.30
N ILE A 274 7.89 -15.99 -8.02
CA ILE A 274 8.90 -15.36 -8.87
C ILE A 274 9.92 -16.42 -9.32
N SER A 275 10.79 -16.06 -10.27
CA SER A 275 11.84 -16.98 -10.73
C SER A 275 12.87 -17.29 -9.64
N ASN A 276 13.48 -18.46 -9.70
CA ASN A 276 14.59 -18.83 -8.80
C ASN A 276 15.77 -17.86 -8.92
N ALA A 277 16.01 -17.29 -10.11
CA ALA A 277 17.05 -16.31 -10.34
C ALA A 277 16.77 -14.99 -9.60
N ASP A 278 15.54 -14.47 -9.72
CA ASP A 278 15.09 -13.27 -8.99
C ASP A 278 15.12 -13.50 -7.47
N ALA A 279 14.67 -14.68 -7.03
CA ALA A 279 14.71 -15.06 -5.62
C ALA A 279 16.15 -15.08 -5.06
N ALA A 280 17.10 -15.62 -5.81
CA ALA A 280 18.51 -15.60 -5.43
C ALA A 280 19.05 -14.15 -5.36
N GLN A 281 18.66 -13.29 -6.30
CA GLN A 281 19.04 -11.88 -6.30
C GLN A 281 18.47 -11.15 -5.07
N ILE A 282 17.21 -11.37 -4.72
CA ILE A 282 16.59 -10.78 -3.52
C ILE A 282 17.33 -11.23 -2.27
N ARG A 283 17.61 -12.54 -2.14
CA ARG A 283 18.31 -13.09 -0.96
C ARG A 283 19.70 -12.48 -0.82
N SER A 284 20.47 -12.35 -1.91
CA SER A 284 21.79 -11.75 -1.88
C SER A 284 21.76 -10.26 -1.51
N ALA A 285 20.79 -9.51 -1.99
CA ALA A 285 20.61 -8.08 -1.68
C ALA A 285 20.08 -7.88 -0.25
N SER A 286 19.19 -8.75 0.24
CA SER A 286 18.55 -8.61 1.56
C SER A 286 19.47 -8.92 2.74
N GLU A 287 20.52 -9.71 2.55
CA GLU A 287 21.54 -9.97 3.58
C GLU A 287 22.23 -8.68 4.02
N ASN A 288 22.45 -7.78 3.08
CA ASN A 288 23.10 -6.49 3.33
C ASN A 288 22.12 -5.34 3.63
N LEU A 289 20.84 -5.52 3.31
CA LEU A 289 19.86 -4.44 3.35
C LEU A 289 18.62 -4.86 4.15
N SER A 290 18.31 -4.10 5.14
CA SER A 290 17.12 -4.33 5.97
C SER A 290 15.81 -3.88 5.29
N PHE A 291 15.76 -3.74 3.95
CA PHE A 291 14.57 -3.21 3.28
C PHE A 291 13.36 -4.14 3.40
N LEU A 292 13.55 -5.47 3.33
CA LEU A 292 12.46 -6.42 3.56
C LEU A 292 11.93 -6.32 4.99
N LYS A 293 12.82 -6.22 5.99
CA LYS A 293 12.43 -6.04 7.40
C LYS A 293 11.59 -4.77 7.60
N LYS A 294 11.90 -3.71 6.84
CA LYS A 294 11.20 -2.43 6.87
C LYS A 294 9.94 -2.42 5.99
N CYS A 295 9.50 -3.56 5.47
CA CYS A 295 8.33 -3.66 4.58
C CYS A 295 8.40 -2.73 3.36
N ARG A 296 9.61 -2.49 2.81
CA ARG A 296 9.81 -1.69 1.60
C ARG A 296 9.54 -2.52 0.36
N VAL A 297 8.30 -2.93 0.23
CA VAL A 297 7.82 -3.80 -0.85
C VAL A 297 6.59 -3.18 -1.48
N MET A 298 6.56 -3.12 -2.81
CA MET A 298 5.40 -2.78 -3.61
C MET A 298 5.02 -3.96 -4.49
N ILE A 299 3.73 -4.18 -4.67
CA ILE A 299 3.19 -5.20 -5.58
C ILE A 299 2.31 -4.48 -6.58
N VAL A 300 2.60 -4.67 -7.87
CA VAL A 300 1.80 -4.13 -8.98
C VAL A 300 0.72 -5.15 -9.32
N LEU A 301 -0.52 -4.69 -9.33
CA LEU A 301 -1.72 -5.49 -9.63
C LEU A 301 -2.46 -4.91 -10.84
N ASP A 302 -3.41 -5.67 -11.40
CA ASP A 302 -4.28 -5.22 -12.50
C ASP A 302 -5.30 -4.15 -12.07
#